data_d2fe6f329a10372b1edc9ca1bed56cdf
#
_entry.id   d2fe6f329a10372b1edc9ca1bed56cdf
#
_cell.length_a   1.000
_cell.length_b   1.000
_cell.length_c   1.000
_cell.angle_alpha   90.00
_cell.angle_beta   90.00
_cell.angle_gamma   90.00
#
_symmetry.space_group_name_H-M   'P 1'
#
loop_
_entity.id
_entity.type
_entity.pdbx_description
1 polymer ?
#
loop_
_entity_poly.entity_id
_entity_poly.type
_entity_poly.pdbx_seq_one_letter_code
_entity_poly.pdbx_strand_id
1 'polypeptide(L)'
;MFKITLLSVMKPTILVGGQAVIEGVMMRVPGAYATAVRDPNGKIHVEKKKYLSIGERSAFWRKPIFRGMAGLYESMKMGMETLQWSADIAMPTETNKPKNKLADFFSSLFAIAFAISLFMLAPMWLTTYLLEFEKEAVLFNVSSGFFRITFFILYLFIISRLNDVKRLFQYCLLYTSPSPRDQC
;
A
#
# COMPACT_ATOMS: atom_id res chain seq x y z
N MET A 1 -15.64 35.49 -31.64
CA MET A 1 -15.65 35.71 -30.20
C MET A 1 -16.08 34.48 -29.37
N PHE A 2 -16.26 33.32 -29.99
CA PHE A 2 -16.77 32.09 -29.32
C PHE A 2 -15.71 31.07 -28.94
N LYS A 3 -14.45 31.26 -29.34
CA LYS A 3 -13.36 30.27 -29.07
C LYS A 3 -12.66 30.43 -27.73
N ILE A 4 -12.83 31.53 -27.04
CA ILE A 4 -12.13 31.82 -25.77
C ILE A 4 -12.85 31.19 -24.56
N THR A 5 -14.18 31.06 -24.65
CA THR A 5 -15.00 30.54 -23.54
C THR A 5 -14.85 29.03 -23.32
N LEU A 6 -14.49 28.25 -24.37
CA LEU A 6 -14.34 26.79 -24.28
C LEU A 6 -13.04 26.34 -23.62
N LEU A 7 -11.99 27.16 -23.68
CA LEU A 7 -10.68 26.89 -23.08
C LEU A 7 -10.68 27.14 -21.56
N SER A 8 -11.64 27.87 -21.03
CA SER A 8 -11.74 28.19 -19.59
C SER A 8 -12.38 27.05 -18.78
N VAL A 9 -13.03 26.07 -19.45
CA VAL A 9 -13.73 24.94 -18.79
C VAL A 9 -12.82 23.73 -18.56
N MET A 10 -11.69 23.65 -19.28
CA MET A 10 -10.71 22.58 -19.07
C MET A 10 -9.59 23.04 -18.15
N LYS A 11 -9.89 23.29 -16.86
CA LYS A 11 -8.83 23.31 -15.85
C LYS A 11 -8.22 21.91 -15.81
N PRO A 12 -6.89 21.77 -15.98
CA PRO A 12 -6.25 20.47 -15.85
C PRO A 12 -6.51 19.98 -14.41
N THR A 13 -7.37 18.99 -14.25
CA THR A 13 -7.56 18.31 -12.97
C THR A 13 -6.25 17.66 -12.62
N ILE A 14 -5.54 18.20 -11.63
CA ILE A 14 -4.31 17.62 -11.11
C ILE A 14 -4.72 16.31 -10.44
N LEU A 15 -4.25 15.19 -11.01
CA LEU A 15 -4.49 13.88 -10.44
C LEU A 15 -3.68 13.78 -9.14
N VAL A 16 -4.38 13.80 -8.01
CA VAL A 16 -3.75 13.66 -6.69
C VAL A 16 -4.08 12.28 -6.15
N GLY A 17 -3.06 11.52 -5.77
CA GLY A 17 -3.20 10.26 -5.06
C GLY A 17 -2.51 10.36 -3.71
N GLY A 18 -2.92 9.52 -2.75
CA GLY A 18 -2.29 9.51 -1.45
C GLY A 18 -2.38 8.15 -0.77
N GLN A 19 -1.54 7.96 0.25
CA GLN A 19 -1.60 6.79 1.12
C GLN A 19 -1.28 7.20 2.56
N ALA A 20 -1.84 6.46 3.52
CA ALA A 20 -1.47 6.59 4.91
C ALA A 20 -0.07 6.00 5.15
N VAL A 21 0.70 6.66 6.01
CA VAL A 21 1.98 6.19 6.54
C VAL A 21 1.93 6.24 8.07
N ILE A 22 2.96 5.76 8.74
CA ILE A 22 3.01 5.77 10.22
C ILE A 22 3.01 7.23 10.71
N GLU A 23 2.01 7.58 11.53
CA GLU A 23 1.79 8.93 12.07
C GLU A 23 1.79 10.04 11.00
N GLY A 24 1.31 9.72 9.76
CA GLY A 24 1.34 10.69 8.70
C GLY A 24 0.65 10.29 7.42
N VAL A 25 0.87 11.12 6.39
CA VAL A 25 0.29 10.94 5.06
C VAL A 25 1.33 11.20 3.98
N MET A 26 1.24 10.45 2.90
CA MET A 26 1.97 10.72 1.66
C MET A 26 0.98 11.12 0.57
N MET A 27 1.28 12.21 -0.12
CA MET A 27 0.51 12.70 -1.26
C MET A 27 1.37 12.70 -2.50
N ARG A 28 0.83 12.16 -3.60
CA ARG A 28 1.50 12.05 -4.90
C ARG A 28 0.78 12.87 -5.94
N VAL A 29 1.55 13.60 -6.72
CA VAL A 29 1.12 14.27 -7.96
C VAL A 29 2.01 13.79 -9.11
N PRO A 30 1.63 13.97 -10.38
CA PRO A 30 2.53 13.69 -11.49
C PRO A 30 3.86 14.42 -11.32
N GLY A 31 4.97 13.70 -11.34
CA GLY A 31 6.32 14.25 -11.22
C GLY A 31 6.86 14.49 -9.81
N ALA A 32 6.06 14.36 -8.75
CA ALA A 32 6.52 14.56 -7.38
C ALA A 32 5.64 13.85 -6.34
N TYR A 33 6.20 13.58 -5.16
CA TYR A 33 5.43 13.23 -3.98
C TYR A 33 5.98 13.93 -2.75
N ALA A 34 5.13 14.11 -1.75
CA ALA A 34 5.49 14.66 -0.45
C ALA A 34 4.92 13.80 0.66
N THR A 35 5.72 13.56 1.68
CA THR A 35 5.34 12.81 2.87
C THR A 35 5.42 13.72 4.08
N ALA A 36 4.35 13.80 4.88
CA ALA A 36 4.29 14.55 6.12
C ALA A 36 4.06 13.57 7.28
N VAL A 37 4.93 13.60 8.28
CA VAL A 37 4.93 12.70 9.43
C VAL A 37 5.05 13.51 10.71
N ARG A 38 4.34 13.11 11.74
CA ARG A 38 4.41 13.69 13.08
C ARG A 38 5.37 12.88 13.94
N ASP A 39 6.33 13.54 14.56
CA ASP A 39 7.24 12.93 15.52
C ASP A 39 6.56 12.76 16.89
N PRO A 40 7.13 11.99 17.85
CA PRO A 40 6.60 11.85 19.22
C PRO A 40 6.46 13.17 20.00
N ASN A 41 7.24 14.19 19.64
CA ASN A 41 7.20 15.51 20.24
C ASN A 41 6.09 16.42 19.65
N GLY A 42 5.33 15.89 18.69
CA GLY A 42 4.25 16.62 18.01
C GLY A 42 4.72 17.50 16.84
N LYS A 43 6.01 17.53 16.50
CA LYS A 43 6.55 18.30 15.38
C LYS A 43 6.30 17.57 14.06
N ILE A 44 5.90 18.33 13.04
CA ILE A 44 5.64 17.78 11.70
C ILE A 44 6.89 17.89 10.85
N HIS A 45 7.33 16.76 10.31
CA HIS A 45 8.41 16.66 9.34
C HIS A 45 7.84 16.44 7.95
N VAL A 46 8.31 17.20 6.96
CA VAL A 46 7.84 17.10 5.58
C VAL A 46 9.03 16.83 4.66
N GLU A 47 8.95 15.73 3.92
CA GLU A 47 9.92 15.39 2.88
C GLU A 47 9.25 15.48 1.50
N LYS A 48 9.93 16.14 0.54
CA LYS A 48 9.49 16.25 -0.85
C LYS A 48 10.50 15.59 -1.76
N LYS A 49 10.04 14.69 -2.63
CA LYS A 49 10.87 14.01 -3.62
C LYS A 49 10.31 14.21 -5.02
N LYS A 50 11.19 14.54 -5.97
CA LYS A 50 10.86 14.49 -7.40
C LYS A 50 10.84 13.05 -7.85
N TYR A 51 9.87 12.71 -8.69
CA TYR A 51 9.67 11.37 -9.17
C TYR A 51 9.41 11.37 -10.68
N LEU A 52 10.23 10.62 -11.42
CA LEU A 52 10.05 10.38 -12.85
C LEU A 52 9.58 8.94 -13.04
N SER A 53 8.41 8.76 -13.66
CA SER A 53 7.89 7.43 -13.95
C SER A 53 8.79 6.65 -14.90
N ILE A 54 8.98 5.35 -14.63
CA ILE A 54 9.71 4.44 -15.52
C ILE A 54 9.08 4.42 -16.92
N GLY A 55 7.75 4.60 -17.00
CA GLY A 55 7.02 4.70 -18.25
C GLY A 55 7.42 5.89 -19.13
N GLU A 56 7.98 6.96 -18.54
CA GLU A 56 8.50 8.12 -19.28
C GLU A 56 9.92 7.89 -19.81
N ARG A 57 10.65 6.95 -19.22
CA ARG A 57 12.07 6.71 -19.46
C ARG A 57 12.35 5.88 -20.71
N SER A 58 11.40 5.01 -21.14
CA SER A 58 11.57 4.13 -22.30
C SER A 58 10.25 3.82 -23.00
N ALA A 59 10.26 3.81 -24.34
CA ALA A 59 9.11 3.48 -25.17
C ALA A 59 8.57 2.05 -24.93
N PHE A 60 9.41 1.12 -24.49
CA PHE A 60 9.04 -0.25 -24.15
C PHE A 60 8.04 -0.32 -22.99
N TRP A 61 8.24 0.52 -21.96
CA TRP A 61 7.38 0.58 -20.78
C TRP A 61 6.05 1.29 -21.00
N ARG A 62 5.85 1.90 -22.20
CA ARG A 62 4.56 2.52 -22.59
C ARG A 62 3.51 1.50 -23.04
N LYS A 63 3.90 0.26 -23.38
CA LYS A 63 2.94 -0.79 -23.77
C LYS A 63 1.99 -1.09 -22.59
N PRO A 64 0.69 -1.38 -22.86
CA PRO A 64 -0.36 -1.43 -21.81
C PRO A 64 -0.04 -2.38 -20.66
N ILE A 65 0.50 -3.57 -20.92
CA ILE A 65 0.86 -4.56 -19.90
C ILE A 65 2.05 -4.09 -19.07
N PHE A 66 3.13 -3.66 -19.73
CA PHE A 66 4.37 -3.23 -19.07
C PHE A 66 4.19 -1.92 -18.28
N ARG A 67 3.32 -1.03 -18.74
CA ARG A 67 2.95 0.19 -18.02
C ARG A 67 2.28 -0.13 -16.67
N GLY A 68 1.40 -1.14 -16.64
CA GLY A 68 0.76 -1.58 -15.40
C GLY A 68 1.76 -2.17 -14.41
N MET A 69 2.65 -3.05 -14.88
CA MET A 69 3.71 -3.65 -14.06
C MET A 69 4.69 -2.60 -13.52
N ALA A 70 5.13 -1.67 -14.36
CA ALA A 70 5.99 -0.57 -13.96
C ALA A 70 5.33 0.30 -12.90
N GLY A 71 4.07 0.70 -13.10
CA GLY A 71 3.31 1.50 -12.15
C GLY A 71 3.11 0.79 -10.80
N LEU A 72 2.86 -0.53 -10.82
CA LEU A 72 2.77 -1.34 -9.60
C LEU A 72 4.10 -1.36 -8.84
N TYR A 73 5.20 -1.68 -9.54
CA TYR A 73 6.54 -1.70 -8.95
C TYR A 73 6.93 -0.35 -8.35
N GLU A 74 6.68 0.74 -9.08
CA GLU A 74 6.93 2.10 -8.62
C GLU A 74 6.13 2.43 -7.37
N SER A 75 4.84 2.10 -7.36
CA SER A 75 3.95 2.37 -6.21
C SER A 75 4.38 1.56 -4.98
N MET A 76 4.78 0.30 -5.15
CA MET A 76 5.31 -0.53 -4.05
C MET A 76 6.63 0.03 -3.51
N LYS A 77 7.57 0.39 -4.40
CA LYS A 77 8.86 0.96 -3.99
C LYS A 77 8.68 2.26 -3.22
N MET A 78 7.88 3.17 -3.77
CA MET A 78 7.58 4.46 -3.13
C MET A 78 6.86 4.26 -1.80
N GLY A 79 5.89 3.35 -1.74
CA GLY A 79 5.18 3.00 -0.51
C GLY A 79 6.12 2.48 0.57
N MET A 80 7.03 1.58 0.23
CA MET A 80 8.01 1.02 1.17
C MET A 80 8.98 2.10 1.68
N GLU A 81 9.53 2.94 0.80
CA GLU A 81 10.43 4.04 1.16
C GLU A 81 9.76 5.04 2.12
N THR A 82 8.51 5.40 1.83
CA THR A 82 7.77 6.36 2.67
C THR A 82 7.36 5.76 4.01
N LEU A 83 7.01 4.47 4.05
CA LEU A 83 6.73 3.75 5.30
C LEU A 83 7.96 3.64 6.18
N GLN A 84 9.14 3.30 5.61
CA GLN A 84 10.38 3.23 6.37
C GLN A 84 10.77 4.60 6.93
N TRP A 85 10.71 5.64 6.10
CA TRP A 85 11.01 7.00 6.54
C TRP A 85 10.05 7.48 7.64
N SER A 86 8.76 7.15 7.52
CA SER A 86 7.78 7.49 8.56
C SER A 86 8.02 6.74 9.88
N ALA A 87 8.42 5.47 9.81
CA ALA A 87 8.79 4.68 10.97
C ALA A 87 10.02 5.24 11.69
N ASP A 88 11.05 5.63 10.92
CA ASP A 88 12.29 6.22 11.45
C ASP A 88 12.02 7.53 12.23
N ILE A 89 11.02 8.32 11.81
CA ILE A 89 10.64 9.58 12.48
C ILE A 89 9.67 9.34 13.64
N ALA A 90 8.66 8.50 13.44
CA ALA A 90 7.62 8.28 14.44
C ALA A 90 8.11 7.40 15.60
N MET A 91 9.08 6.50 15.34
CA MET A 91 9.60 5.53 16.34
C MET A 91 11.15 5.53 16.39
N PRO A 92 11.80 6.64 16.76
CA PRO A 92 13.26 6.76 16.72
C PRO A 92 13.98 5.77 17.65
N THR A 93 13.30 5.26 18.68
CA THR A 93 13.89 4.34 19.65
C THR A 93 14.07 2.93 19.10
N GLU A 94 13.25 2.50 18.18
CA GLU A 94 13.34 1.16 17.58
C GLU A 94 14.36 1.07 16.44
N THR A 95 14.58 2.18 15.73
CA THR A 95 15.51 2.26 14.60
C THR A 95 16.99 2.35 14.99
N ASN A 96 17.29 2.67 16.25
CA ASN A 96 18.68 2.75 16.78
C ASN A 96 19.32 1.38 17.11
N LYS A 97 18.61 0.26 16.89
CA LYS A 97 19.24 -1.06 16.98
C LYS A 97 20.20 -1.25 15.82
N PRO A 98 21.41 -1.82 16.05
CA PRO A 98 22.35 -2.08 14.97
C PRO A 98 21.68 -2.93 13.90
N LYS A 99 21.51 -2.37 12.70
CA LYS A 99 20.88 -3.05 11.55
C LYS A 99 21.76 -4.22 11.13
N ASN A 100 21.43 -5.41 11.62
CA ASN A 100 22.10 -6.63 11.21
C ASN A 100 21.43 -7.12 9.92
N LYS A 101 22.01 -6.74 8.76
CA LYS A 101 21.43 -7.02 7.43
C LYS A 101 21.03 -8.49 7.22
N LEU A 102 21.76 -9.41 7.84
CA LEU A 102 21.45 -10.83 7.81
C LEU A 102 20.20 -11.15 8.63
N ALA A 103 20.09 -10.63 9.85
CA ALA A 103 18.92 -10.84 10.69
C ALA A 103 17.66 -10.24 10.07
N ASP A 104 17.76 -9.04 9.46
CA ASP A 104 16.66 -8.40 8.76
C ASP A 104 16.21 -9.19 7.52
N PHE A 105 17.17 -9.76 6.79
CA PHE A 105 16.88 -10.64 5.65
C PHE A 105 16.15 -11.91 6.08
N PHE A 106 16.65 -12.61 7.10
CA PHE A 106 16.01 -13.82 7.61
C PHE A 106 14.65 -13.55 8.23
N SER A 107 14.49 -12.44 8.93
CA SER A 107 13.20 -12.00 9.47
C SER A 107 12.19 -11.74 8.36
N SER A 108 12.59 -11.05 7.29
CA SER A 108 11.73 -10.78 6.13
C SER A 108 11.36 -12.07 5.41
N LEU A 109 12.32 -12.97 5.21
CA LEU A 109 12.09 -14.28 4.59
C LEU A 109 11.11 -15.11 5.42
N PHE A 110 11.29 -15.14 6.73
CA PHE A 110 10.39 -15.83 7.66
C PHE A 110 8.96 -15.23 7.61
N ALA A 111 8.84 -13.90 7.60
CA ALA A 111 7.54 -13.24 7.51
C ALA A 111 6.80 -13.59 6.21
N ILE A 112 7.52 -13.62 5.07
CA ILE A 112 6.95 -14.03 3.78
C ILE A 112 6.53 -15.50 3.80
N ALA A 113 7.38 -16.39 4.30
CA ALA A 113 7.07 -17.82 4.40
C ALA A 113 5.87 -18.07 5.32
N PHE A 114 5.78 -17.36 6.44
CA PHE A 114 4.66 -17.41 7.36
C PHE A 114 3.36 -16.93 6.71
N ALA A 115 3.40 -15.82 5.96
CA ALA A 115 2.25 -15.30 5.23
C ALA A 115 1.74 -16.31 4.17
N ILE A 116 2.65 -16.90 3.38
CA ILE A 116 2.29 -17.94 2.40
C ILE A 116 1.67 -19.15 3.10
N SER A 117 2.26 -19.60 4.20
CA SER A 117 1.74 -20.72 4.98
C SER A 117 0.34 -20.42 5.50
N LEU A 118 0.12 -19.26 6.08
CA LEU A 118 -1.16 -18.88 6.69
C LEU A 118 -2.26 -18.69 5.64
N PHE A 119 -1.98 -18.03 4.51
CA PHE A 119 -2.99 -17.66 3.52
C PHE A 119 -3.16 -18.66 2.38
N MET A 120 -2.20 -19.55 2.17
CA MET A 120 -2.24 -20.52 1.08
C MET A 120 -2.32 -21.96 1.58
N LEU A 121 -1.43 -22.37 2.48
CA LEU A 121 -1.37 -23.76 2.94
C LEU A 121 -2.44 -24.06 3.99
N ALA A 122 -2.66 -23.18 4.97
CA ALA A 122 -3.62 -23.42 6.04
C ALA A 122 -5.07 -23.61 5.55
N PRO A 123 -5.64 -22.73 4.67
CA PRO A 123 -6.99 -22.95 4.15
C PRO A 123 -7.08 -24.18 3.26
N MET A 124 -6.04 -24.52 2.49
CA MET A 124 -6.02 -25.71 1.67
C MET A 124 -6.02 -26.98 2.55
N TRP A 125 -5.15 -27.01 3.56
CA TRP A 125 -5.07 -28.11 4.51
C TRP A 125 -6.40 -28.29 5.28
N LEU A 126 -6.99 -27.18 5.71
CA LEU A 126 -8.26 -27.20 6.44
C LEU A 126 -9.41 -27.74 5.56
N THR A 127 -9.45 -27.34 4.29
CA THR A 127 -10.46 -27.85 3.34
C THR A 127 -10.32 -29.36 3.15
N THR A 128 -9.09 -29.84 2.96
CA THR A 128 -8.83 -31.27 2.78
C THR A 128 -9.21 -32.08 4.02
N TYR A 129 -8.87 -31.55 5.22
CA TYR A 129 -9.10 -32.27 6.48
C TYR A 129 -10.58 -32.29 6.92
N LEU A 130 -11.32 -31.18 6.73
CA LEU A 130 -12.69 -31.04 7.22
C LEU A 130 -13.74 -31.58 6.24
N LEU A 131 -13.50 -31.49 4.94
CA LEU A 131 -14.57 -31.66 3.97
C LEU A 131 -14.44 -32.91 3.09
N GLU A 132 -13.30 -33.61 3.12
CA GLU A 132 -13.05 -34.85 2.35
C GLU A 132 -13.46 -34.78 0.86
N PHE A 133 -13.66 -33.56 0.31
CA PHE A 133 -14.13 -33.33 -1.07
C PHE A 133 -13.01 -33.44 -2.12
N GLU A 134 -12.05 -34.36 -1.94
CA GLU A 134 -10.96 -34.53 -2.90
C GLU A 134 -11.42 -34.88 -4.33
N LYS A 135 -12.64 -35.39 -4.48
CA LYS A 135 -13.16 -35.86 -5.78
C LYS A 135 -13.89 -34.79 -6.58
N GLU A 136 -14.31 -33.69 -5.97
CA GLU A 136 -15.07 -32.63 -6.62
C GLU A 136 -14.28 -31.32 -6.67
N ALA A 137 -13.56 -31.08 -7.76
CA ALA A 137 -12.67 -29.93 -7.91
C ALA A 137 -13.37 -28.57 -7.71
N VAL A 138 -14.64 -28.44 -8.14
CA VAL A 138 -15.39 -27.19 -8.02
C VAL A 138 -15.72 -26.91 -6.55
N LEU A 139 -16.25 -27.90 -5.84
CA LEU A 139 -16.63 -27.75 -4.44
C LEU A 139 -15.43 -27.52 -3.54
N PHE A 140 -14.33 -28.22 -3.82
CA PHE A 140 -13.05 -28.01 -3.13
C PHE A 140 -12.54 -26.57 -3.30
N ASN A 141 -12.53 -26.03 -4.53
CA ASN A 141 -12.05 -24.68 -4.81
C ASN A 141 -12.93 -23.61 -4.17
N VAL A 142 -14.25 -23.76 -4.20
CA VAL A 142 -15.21 -22.84 -3.55
C VAL A 142 -15.00 -22.84 -2.03
N SER A 143 -14.92 -24.02 -1.42
CA SER A 143 -14.68 -24.14 0.03
C SER A 143 -13.34 -23.59 0.45
N SER A 144 -12.27 -23.89 -0.30
CA SER A 144 -10.93 -23.33 -0.06
C SER A 144 -10.92 -21.80 -0.21
N GLY A 145 -11.64 -21.27 -1.21
CA GLY A 145 -11.82 -19.82 -1.38
C GLY A 145 -12.55 -19.18 -0.20
N PHE A 146 -13.61 -19.82 0.31
CA PHE A 146 -14.32 -19.34 1.49
C PHE A 146 -13.40 -19.28 2.73
N PHE A 147 -12.64 -20.34 3.00
CA PHE A 147 -11.67 -20.33 4.10
C PHE A 147 -10.60 -19.26 3.94
N ARG A 148 -10.08 -19.02 2.71
CA ARG A 148 -9.11 -17.94 2.45
C ARG A 148 -9.68 -16.57 2.81
N ILE A 149 -10.90 -16.28 2.40
CA ILE A 149 -11.58 -15.01 2.74
C ILE A 149 -11.77 -14.90 4.25
N THR A 150 -12.19 -15.97 4.91
CA THR A 150 -12.40 -16.01 6.37
C THR A 150 -11.07 -15.75 7.11
N PHE A 151 -9.98 -16.42 6.74
CA PHE A 151 -8.66 -16.19 7.31
C PHE A 151 -8.18 -14.74 7.10
N PHE A 152 -8.43 -14.20 5.91
CA PHE A 152 -8.07 -12.81 5.59
C PHE A 152 -8.85 -11.81 6.46
N ILE A 153 -10.15 -11.99 6.60
CA ILE A 153 -10.99 -11.13 7.45
C ILE A 153 -10.58 -11.26 8.92
N LEU A 154 -10.31 -12.47 9.40
CA LEU A 154 -9.84 -12.71 10.76
C LEU A 154 -8.49 -12.02 11.01
N TYR A 155 -7.55 -12.13 10.06
CA TYR A 155 -6.27 -11.45 10.11
C TYR A 155 -6.44 -9.92 10.17
N LEU A 156 -7.29 -9.33 9.32
CA LEU A 156 -7.58 -7.90 9.36
C LEU A 156 -8.19 -7.49 10.71
N PHE A 157 -9.09 -8.29 11.25
CA PHE A 157 -9.70 -8.04 12.55
C PHE A 157 -8.67 -8.06 13.68
N ILE A 158 -7.78 -9.04 13.70
CA ILE A 158 -6.70 -9.14 14.70
C ILE A 158 -5.75 -7.96 14.58
N ILE A 159 -5.27 -7.67 13.37
CA ILE A 159 -4.30 -6.59 13.14
C ILE A 159 -4.90 -5.21 13.45
N SER A 160 -6.19 -5.00 13.18
CA SER A 160 -6.87 -3.73 13.49
C SER A 160 -6.95 -3.43 15.01
N ARG A 161 -6.69 -4.44 15.85
CA ARG A 161 -6.63 -4.26 17.32
C ARG A 161 -5.27 -3.77 17.80
N LEU A 162 -4.23 -3.85 16.97
CA LEU A 162 -2.91 -3.29 17.28
C LEU A 162 -2.97 -1.76 17.23
N ASN A 163 -2.44 -1.08 18.26
CA ASN A 163 -2.53 0.37 18.39
C ASN A 163 -1.91 1.12 17.20
N ASP A 164 -0.79 0.63 16.66
CA ASP A 164 -0.08 1.26 15.56
C ASP A 164 -0.87 1.18 14.25
N VAL A 165 -1.48 0.01 14.00
CA VAL A 165 -2.33 -0.22 12.82
C VAL A 165 -3.66 0.51 12.95
N LYS A 166 -4.23 0.60 14.16
CA LYS A 166 -5.44 1.38 14.41
C LYS A 166 -5.25 2.84 14.05
N ARG A 167 -4.10 3.44 14.40
CA ARG A 167 -3.76 4.81 13.98
C ARG A 167 -3.63 4.94 12.47
N LEU A 168 -2.99 3.99 11.81
CA LEU A 168 -2.89 3.96 10.35
C LEU A 168 -4.27 3.96 9.68
N PHE A 169 -5.23 3.19 10.20
CA PHE A 169 -6.61 3.17 9.70
C PHE A 169 -7.37 4.49 9.97
N GLN A 170 -6.99 5.27 10.97
CA GLN A 170 -7.58 6.58 11.24
C GLN A 170 -7.17 7.63 10.19
N TYR A 171 -6.02 7.48 9.52
CA TYR A 171 -5.58 8.30 8.40
C TYR A 171 -6.24 7.87 7.08
N CYS A 172 -7.56 7.62 7.08
CA CYS A 172 -8.28 7.22 5.87
C CYS A 172 -8.36 8.37 4.88
N LEU A 173 -7.58 8.30 3.82
CA LEU A 173 -7.53 9.33 2.78
C LEU A 173 -8.73 9.32 1.82
N LEU A 174 -9.57 8.28 1.89
CA LEU A 174 -10.76 8.18 1.03
C LEU A 174 -11.76 9.32 1.29
N TYR A 175 -11.87 9.74 2.56
CA TYR A 175 -12.80 10.82 2.98
C TYR A 175 -12.12 12.16 3.20
N THR A 176 -10.80 12.19 3.35
CA THR A 176 -10.05 13.41 3.70
C THR A 176 -9.26 13.99 2.54
N SER A 177 -9.08 13.25 1.44
CA SER A 177 -8.47 13.81 0.23
C SER A 177 -9.49 14.68 -0.50
N PRO A 178 -9.11 15.87 -0.97
CA PRO A 178 -10.00 16.71 -1.76
C PRO A 178 -10.42 15.95 -3.03
N SER A 179 -11.72 15.71 -3.16
CA SER A 179 -12.28 15.14 -4.37
C SER A 179 -12.04 16.10 -5.55
N PRO A 180 -11.83 15.61 -6.78
CA PRO A 180 -11.84 16.47 -7.96
C PRO A 180 -13.12 17.30 -8.10
N ARG A 181 -14.21 16.90 -7.44
CA ARG A 181 -15.47 17.65 -7.38
C ARG A 181 -15.44 18.83 -6.41
N ASP A 182 -14.59 18.79 -5.39
CA ASP A 182 -14.51 19.83 -4.34
C ASP A 182 -13.55 20.97 -4.72
N GLN A 183 -12.98 20.90 -5.94
CA GLN A 183 -12.07 21.93 -6.48
C GLN A 183 -12.77 22.93 -7.42
N CYS A 184 -14.10 22.94 -7.43
CA CYS A 184 -14.91 23.91 -8.22
C CYS A 184 -15.21 25.17 -7.42
#